data_ca89cf92d8f16d6c78375c40e899cbcc
#
_entry.id   ca89cf92d8f16d6c78375c40e899cbcc
#
_cell.length_a   1.000
_cell.length_b   1.000
_cell.length_c   1.000
_cell.angle_alpha   90.00
_cell.angle_beta   90.00
_cell.angle_gamma   90.00
#
_symmetry.space_group_name_H-M   'P 1'
#
loop_
_entity.id
_entity.type
_entity.pdbx_description
1 polymer ?
#
loop_
_entity_poly.entity_id
_entity_poly.type
_entity_poly.pdbx_seq_one_letter_code
_entity_poly.pdbx_strand_id
1 'polypeptide(L)'
;MVEDEEAIKLLKEAVKWLRILGLQAVKKVVREVLAKDEQRLAYHYSDGRGTLEIAKLVGVTHTTIVNYWNIWNKIGIVEEINVQGGKRYKRLFELDDFDLSLPAIKKERLGTGNRSSYK
;
A
#
# COMPACT_ATOMS: atom_id res chain seq x y z
N MET A 1 -39.67 3.16 -5.94
CA MET A 1 -40.21 3.04 -7.29
C MET A 1 -39.45 2.00 -8.05
N VAL A 2 -40.16 1.28 -8.91
CA VAL A 2 -39.57 0.17 -9.64
C VAL A 2 -38.40 0.60 -10.51
N GLU A 3 -38.54 1.75 -11.18
CA GLU A 3 -37.49 2.26 -12.04
C GLU A 3 -36.24 2.61 -11.26
N ASP A 4 -36.41 3.20 -10.10
CA ASP A 4 -35.28 3.58 -9.26
C ASP A 4 -34.55 2.35 -8.73
N GLU A 5 -35.30 1.33 -8.38
CA GLU A 5 -34.73 0.09 -7.89
C GLU A 5 -33.94 -0.62 -8.97
N GLU A 6 -34.47 -0.62 -10.20
CA GLU A 6 -33.74 -1.21 -11.33
C GLU A 6 -32.49 -0.43 -11.64
N ALA A 7 -32.57 0.90 -11.62
CA ALA A 7 -31.41 1.73 -11.89
C ALA A 7 -30.33 1.48 -10.85
N ILE A 8 -30.69 1.40 -9.57
CA ILE A 8 -29.75 1.12 -8.51
C ILE A 8 -29.12 -0.27 -8.68
N LYS A 9 -29.91 -1.25 -9.04
CA LYS A 9 -29.43 -2.60 -9.28
C LYS A 9 -28.41 -2.62 -10.42
N LEU A 10 -28.72 -1.95 -11.51
CA LEU A 10 -27.81 -1.88 -12.66
C LEU A 10 -26.52 -1.15 -12.32
N LEU A 11 -26.63 -0.07 -11.54
CA LEU A 11 -25.43 0.64 -11.08
C LEU A 11 -24.55 -0.23 -10.22
N LYS A 12 -25.14 -0.99 -9.33
CA LYS A 12 -24.38 -1.91 -8.47
C LYS A 12 -23.65 -2.97 -9.29
N GLU A 13 -24.31 -3.49 -10.31
CA GLU A 13 -23.68 -4.45 -11.21
C GLU A 13 -22.55 -3.82 -12.01
N ALA A 14 -22.77 -2.62 -12.52
CA ALA A 14 -21.74 -1.92 -13.27
C ALA A 14 -20.51 -1.66 -12.41
N VAL A 15 -20.71 -1.21 -11.18
CA VAL A 15 -19.61 -0.97 -10.25
C VAL A 15 -18.86 -2.26 -9.97
N LYS A 16 -19.59 -3.36 -9.80
CA LYS A 16 -18.98 -4.66 -9.56
C LYS A 16 -18.05 -5.05 -10.72
N TRP A 17 -18.53 -4.94 -11.94
CA TRP A 17 -17.74 -5.28 -13.13
C TRP A 17 -16.56 -4.33 -13.32
N LEU A 18 -16.76 -3.04 -13.07
CA LEU A 18 -15.68 -2.06 -13.12
C LEU A 18 -14.59 -2.39 -12.10
N ARG A 19 -14.99 -2.83 -10.92
CA ARG A 19 -14.02 -3.25 -9.90
C ARG A 19 -13.19 -4.42 -10.37
N ILE A 20 -13.85 -5.42 -10.93
CA ILE A 20 -13.16 -6.62 -11.40
C ILE A 20 -12.18 -6.27 -12.52
N LEU A 21 -12.65 -5.53 -13.51
CA LEU A 21 -11.81 -5.13 -14.65
C LEU A 21 -10.71 -4.18 -14.22
N GLY A 22 -11.05 -3.21 -13.40
CA GLY A 22 -10.09 -2.22 -12.90
C GLY A 22 -9.01 -2.85 -12.06
N LEU A 23 -9.37 -3.82 -11.24
CA LEU A 23 -8.39 -4.51 -10.39
C LEU A 23 -7.36 -5.25 -11.22
N GLN A 24 -7.78 -5.87 -12.33
CA GLN A 24 -6.86 -6.56 -13.21
C GLN A 24 -5.85 -5.61 -13.85
N ALA A 25 -6.31 -4.46 -14.30
CA ALA A 25 -5.43 -3.46 -14.87
C ALA A 25 -4.49 -2.87 -13.81
N VAL A 26 -5.02 -2.61 -12.63
CA VAL A 26 -4.25 -2.03 -11.53
C VAL A 26 -3.19 -3.00 -11.02
N LYS A 27 -3.50 -4.29 -10.96
CA LYS A 27 -2.54 -5.28 -10.47
C LYS A 27 -1.23 -5.23 -11.24
N LYS A 28 -1.31 -5.06 -12.54
CA LYS A 28 -0.10 -4.99 -13.36
C LYS A 28 0.78 -3.81 -12.97
N VAL A 29 0.17 -2.64 -12.85
CA VAL A 29 0.89 -1.42 -12.47
C VAL A 29 1.43 -1.53 -11.04
N VAL A 30 0.60 -2.04 -10.14
CA VAL A 30 0.98 -2.15 -8.73
C VAL A 30 2.17 -3.10 -8.56
N ARG A 31 2.20 -4.19 -9.31
CA ARG A 31 3.34 -5.10 -9.22
C ARG A 31 4.64 -4.44 -9.62
N GLU A 32 4.59 -3.49 -10.52
CA GLU A 32 5.77 -2.75 -10.93
C GLU A 32 6.25 -1.80 -9.84
N VAL A 33 5.34 -1.14 -9.15
CA VAL A 33 5.70 -0.18 -8.11
C VAL A 33 5.89 -0.83 -6.74
N LEU A 34 5.57 -2.11 -6.61
CA LEU A 34 5.78 -2.91 -5.40
C LEU A 34 6.65 -4.14 -5.72
N ALA A 35 7.58 -3.99 -6.65
CA ALA A 35 8.42 -5.10 -7.10
C ALA A 35 9.50 -5.47 -6.08
N LYS A 36 10.00 -4.48 -5.35
CA LYS A 36 11.09 -4.70 -4.40
C LYS A 36 10.56 -4.96 -3.00
N ASP A 37 11.32 -5.71 -2.21
CA ASP A 37 10.98 -6.01 -0.83
C ASP A 37 10.77 -4.73 -0.02
N GLU A 38 11.65 -3.75 -0.19
CA GLU A 38 11.55 -2.49 0.51
C GLU A 38 10.27 -1.75 0.19
N GLN A 39 9.83 -1.81 -1.08
CA GLN A 39 8.58 -1.18 -1.49
C GLN A 39 7.39 -1.86 -0.83
N ARG A 40 7.38 -3.19 -0.80
CA ARG A 40 6.28 -3.94 -0.18
C ARG A 40 6.20 -3.69 1.32
N LEU A 41 7.35 -3.66 1.98
CA LEU A 41 7.39 -3.39 3.41
C LEU A 41 6.95 -1.97 3.71
N ALA A 42 7.41 -0.99 2.92
CA ALA A 42 7.02 0.39 3.10
C ALA A 42 5.52 0.56 2.90
N TYR A 43 4.96 -0.11 1.92
CA TYR A 43 3.52 -0.07 1.69
C TYR A 43 2.75 -0.69 2.85
N HIS A 44 3.22 -1.84 3.33
CA HIS A 44 2.61 -2.50 4.48
C HIS A 44 2.59 -1.60 5.72
N TYR A 45 3.69 -0.89 5.96
CA TYR A 45 3.79 -0.01 7.12
C TYR A 45 3.12 1.34 6.91
N SER A 46 2.58 1.60 5.73
CA SER A 46 1.81 2.82 5.46
C SER A 46 0.41 2.67 6.05
N ASP A 47 0.33 2.75 7.36
CA ASP A 47 -0.90 2.55 8.13
C ASP A 47 -1.21 3.74 9.04
N GLY A 48 -0.64 4.88 8.72
CA GLY A 48 -0.77 6.08 9.53
C GLY A 48 0.54 6.52 10.16
N ARG A 49 1.59 5.72 10.00
CA ARG A 49 2.91 6.07 10.51
C ARG A 49 3.57 7.16 9.68
N GLY A 50 4.50 7.87 10.28
CA GLY A 50 5.26 8.90 9.57
C GLY A 50 6.38 8.30 8.75
N THR A 51 6.94 9.13 7.85
CA THR A 51 8.01 8.69 6.95
C THR A 51 9.26 8.23 7.69
N LEU A 52 9.61 8.91 8.77
CA LEU A 52 10.82 8.56 9.52
C LEU A 52 10.70 7.21 10.19
N GLU A 53 9.54 6.92 10.73
CA GLU A 53 9.30 5.64 11.38
C GLU A 53 9.32 4.51 10.36
N ILE A 54 8.65 4.69 9.22
CA ILE A 54 8.64 3.69 8.17
C ILE A 54 10.04 3.46 7.62
N ALA A 55 10.78 4.54 7.41
CA ALA A 55 12.15 4.47 6.91
C ALA A 55 13.03 3.61 7.81
N LYS A 56 12.89 3.78 9.12
CA LYS A 56 13.64 2.97 10.08
C LYS A 56 13.24 1.50 10.02
N LEU A 57 11.95 1.23 9.95
CA LEU A 57 11.44 -0.15 9.92
C LEU A 57 11.87 -0.87 8.65
N VAL A 58 11.94 -0.17 7.54
CA VAL A 58 12.26 -0.79 6.26
C VAL A 58 13.77 -0.81 6.00
N GLY A 59 14.50 0.15 6.56
CA GLY A 59 15.94 0.24 6.34
C GLY A 59 16.29 1.09 5.13
N VAL A 60 15.50 2.12 4.86
CA VAL A 60 15.74 3.03 3.75
C VAL A 60 15.69 4.47 4.29
N THR A 61 15.94 5.43 3.41
CA THR A 61 15.92 6.83 3.81
C THR A 61 14.50 7.38 3.83
N HIS A 62 14.31 8.42 4.60
CA HIS A 62 13.06 9.18 4.64
C HIS A 62 12.64 9.64 3.24
N THR A 63 13.60 10.14 2.45
CA THR A 63 13.33 10.61 1.09
C THR A 63 12.79 9.48 0.21
N THR A 64 13.30 8.27 0.39
CA THR A 64 12.83 7.12 -0.35
C THR A 64 11.36 6.85 -0.07
N ILE A 65 10.94 6.95 1.19
CA ILE A 65 9.54 6.75 1.57
C ILE A 65 8.66 7.82 0.93
N VAL A 66 9.11 9.08 0.97
CA VAL A 66 8.35 10.17 0.34
C VAL A 66 8.16 9.91 -1.17
N ASN A 67 9.21 9.44 -1.82
CA ASN A 67 9.14 9.13 -3.25
C ASN A 67 8.17 7.99 -3.53
N TYR A 68 8.18 6.95 -2.71
CA TYR A 68 7.22 5.85 -2.83
C TYR A 68 5.79 6.36 -2.68
N TRP A 69 5.53 7.16 -1.66
CA TRP A 69 4.20 7.71 -1.42
C TRP A 69 3.72 8.55 -2.60
N ASN A 70 4.60 9.35 -3.19
CA ASN A 70 4.24 10.17 -4.35
C ASN A 70 3.79 9.31 -5.52
N ILE A 71 4.52 8.23 -5.78
CA ILE A 71 4.17 7.31 -6.86
C ILE A 71 2.85 6.60 -6.56
N TRP A 72 2.72 6.08 -5.34
CA TRP A 72 1.52 5.34 -4.96
C TRP A 72 0.29 6.23 -4.90
N ASN A 73 0.46 7.49 -4.53
CA ASN A 73 -0.65 8.44 -4.51
C ASN A 73 -1.14 8.73 -5.93
N LYS A 74 -0.22 8.85 -6.88
CA LYS A 74 -0.60 9.06 -8.29
C LYS A 74 -1.38 7.89 -8.85
N ILE A 75 -1.03 6.69 -8.44
CA ILE A 75 -1.70 5.48 -8.88
C ILE A 75 -3.04 5.31 -8.17
N GLY A 76 -3.14 5.81 -6.94
CA GLY A 76 -4.37 5.73 -6.16
C GLY A 76 -4.43 4.56 -5.21
N ILE A 77 -3.28 4.03 -4.79
CA ILE A 77 -3.27 2.90 -3.85
C ILE A 77 -2.98 3.32 -2.41
N VAL A 78 -2.79 4.60 -2.19
CA VAL A 78 -2.70 5.18 -0.84
C VAL A 78 -3.61 6.37 -0.75
N GLU A 79 -3.97 6.73 0.47
CA GLU A 79 -4.87 7.84 0.76
C GLU A 79 -4.15 8.80 1.70
N GLU A 80 -4.23 10.07 1.38
CA GLU A 80 -3.63 11.11 2.23
C GLU A 80 -4.49 11.29 3.48
N ILE A 81 -3.84 11.29 4.64
CA ILE A 81 -4.51 11.59 5.89
C ILE A 81 -3.77 12.72 6.58
N ASN A 82 -4.54 13.63 7.18
CA ASN A 82 -3.97 14.72 7.94
C ASN A 82 -3.90 14.33 9.40
N VAL A 83 -2.71 14.44 9.96
CA VAL A 83 -2.51 14.18 11.37
C VAL A 83 -1.85 15.38 11.98
N GLN A 84 -1.88 15.46 13.28
CA GLN A 84 -1.18 16.51 13.97
C GLN A 84 0.31 16.37 13.66
N GLY A 85 0.89 17.38 13.10
CA GLY A 85 2.30 17.37 12.73
C GLY A 85 2.57 17.14 11.26
N GLY A 86 1.55 17.03 10.42
CA GLY A 86 1.77 16.95 8.98
C GLY A 86 0.87 15.99 8.25
N LYS A 87 1.31 15.67 7.06
CA LYS A 87 0.59 14.76 6.18
C LYS A 87 1.19 13.37 6.23
N ARG A 88 0.33 12.38 6.18
CA ARG A 88 0.77 11.00 6.07
C ARG A 88 -0.10 10.31 5.03
N TYR A 89 0.32 9.13 4.63
CA TYR A 89 -0.42 8.33 3.65
C TYR A 89 -0.71 6.97 4.24
N LYS A 90 -1.91 6.51 4.00
CA LYS A 90 -2.37 5.22 4.47
C LYS A 90 -2.70 4.35 3.27
N ARG A 91 -2.29 3.08 3.31
CA ARG A 91 -2.60 2.18 2.22
C ARG A 91 -4.10 1.92 2.14
N LEU A 92 -4.60 1.82 0.92
CA LEU A 92 -6.02 1.55 0.68
C LEU A 92 -6.29 0.05 0.50
N PHE A 93 -5.27 -0.73 0.26
CA PHE A 93 -5.38 -2.16 -0.02
C PHE A 93 -4.35 -2.94 0.79
N GLU A 94 -4.50 -4.25 0.80
CA GLU A 94 -3.48 -5.12 1.37
C GLU A 94 -2.64 -5.70 0.25
N LEU A 95 -1.44 -6.15 0.57
CA LEU A 95 -0.57 -6.78 -0.44
C LEU A 95 -1.25 -8.00 -1.06
N ASP A 96 -2.02 -8.75 -0.27
CA ASP A 96 -2.76 -9.91 -0.75
C ASP A 96 -3.75 -9.57 -1.86
N ASP A 97 -4.30 -8.35 -1.84
CA ASP A 97 -5.23 -7.92 -2.88
C ASP A 97 -4.57 -7.87 -4.24
N PHE A 98 -3.25 -7.77 -4.28
CA PHE A 98 -2.47 -7.72 -5.52
C PHE A 98 -1.69 -9.01 -5.74
N ASP A 99 -1.97 -10.05 -4.98
CA ASP A 99 -1.26 -11.33 -5.03
C ASP A 99 0.22 -11.17 -4.71
N LEU A 100 0.54 -10.27 -3.79
CA LEU A 100 1.90 -10.03 -3.35
C LEU A 100 2.06 -10.48 -1.90
N SER A 101 3.21 -11.03 -1.59
CA SER A 101 3.49 -11.48 -0.24
C SER A 101 4.36 -10.47 0.50
N LEU A 102 4.22 -10.43 1.82
CA LEU A 102 5.03 -9.57 2.65
C LEU A 102 6.39 -10.23 2.88
N PRO A 103 7.50 -9.55 2.56
CA PRO A 103 8.82 -10.12 2.81
C PRO A 103 9.09 -10.27 4.30
N ALA A 104 9.70 -11.38 4.67
CA ALA A 104 10.05 -11.64 6.07
C ALA A 104 11.47 -11.21 6.41
N ILE A 105 12.23 -10.95 5.41
CA ILE A 105 13.68 -10.75 5.55
C ILE A 105 14.09 -9.56 6.38
N LYS A 106 13.23 -8.55 6.43
CA LYS A 106 13.56 -7.31 7.13
C LYS A 106 13.64 -7.45 8.62
N LYS A 107 12.99 -8.45 9.15
CA LYS A 107 13.07 -8.71 10.57
C LYS A 107 14.49 -9.03 10.98
N GLU A 108 15.19 -9.78 10.16
CA GLU A 108 16.57 -10.12 10.42
C GLU A 108 17.48 -8.90 10.38
N ARG A 109 17.27 -8.03 9.41
CA ARG A 109 18.04 -6.80 9.35
C ARG A 109 17.90 -5.94 10.57
N LEU A 110 16.68 -5.84 11.04
CA LEU A 110 16.39 -5.03 12.22
C LEU A 110 16.93 -5.68 13.48
N GLY A 111 17.02 -7.00 13.47
CA GLY A 111 17.49 -7.73 14.62
C GLY A 111 18.99 -7.83 14.74
N THR A 112 19.75 -7.33 13.84
CA THR A 112 21.15 -7.46 13.93
C THR A 112 21.72 -6.71 15.01
N GLY A 113 21.56 -6.86 15.18
CA GLY A 113 21.93 -6.43 15.98
C GLY A 113 22.28 -7.38 16.57
N ASN A 114 21.80 -7.65 15.93
CA ASN A 114 21.68 -8.54 16.43
C ASN A 114 21.81 -9.28 16.40
N ARG A 115 21.93 -9.47 16.33
CA ARG A 115 21.88 -10.45 16.39
C ARG A 115 21.88 -11.14 16.33
N SER A 116 21.97 -11.13 16.31
CA SER A 116 21.85 -12.09 16.45
C SER A 116 21.76 -12.62 16.57
N SER A 117 21.79 -12.38 16.62
CA SER A 117 21.58 -13.10 16.99
C SER A 117 21.49 -13.58 17.12
N TYR A 118 21.50 -13.34 17.30
CA TYR A 118 21.27 -13.98 17.86
C TYR A 118 21.32 -14.54 17.84
N LYS A 119 21.67 -14.25 17.71
CA LYS A 119 21.50 -14.82 18.04
C LYS A 119 21.26 -15.27 18.33
#